data_3566c39f88a6c8f41c3f0a42fc2c6eac
#
_entry.id   3566c39f88a6c8f41c3f0a42fc2c6eac
#
_cell.length_a   1.000
_cell.length_b   1.000
_cell.length_c   1.000
_cell.angle_alpha   90.00
_cell.angle_beta   90.00
_cell.angle_gamma   90.00
#
_symmetry.space_group_name_H-M   'P 1'
#
loop_
_entity.id
_entity.type
_entity.pdbx_description
1 polymer ?
#
loop_
_entity_poly.entity_id
_entity_poly.type
_entity_poly.pdbx_seq_one_letter_code
_entity_poly.pdbx_strand_id
1 'polypeptide(L)'
;MADLLSQYEEYLTVEKHASQNTLSSYLRDLHQFAAYLDEFRPMPLPQVTQEVINGYVIWMGGKGKSAATITRSIASIKSFYTYLQLTGE
;
A
#
# COMPACT_ATOMS: atom_id res chain seq x y z
N MET A 1 -16.91 4.83 -9.18
CA MET A 1 -16.65 4.00 -8.00
C MET A 1 -15.56 4.64 -7.17
N ALA A 2 -15.81 4.78 -5.89
CA ALA A 2 -14.79 5.36 -5.01
C ALA A 2 -13.61 4.40 -4.90
N ASP A 3 -12.44 4.89 -5.22
CA ASP A 3 -11.23 4.12 -5.12
C ASP A 3 -10.80 4.05 -3.66
N LEU A 4 -10.49 2.87 -3.15
CA LEU A 4 -10.03 2.71 -1.78
C LEU A 4 -8.78 3.53 -1.50
N LEU A 5 -7.90 3.65 -2.49
CA LEU A 5 -6.70 4.46 -2.33
C LEU A 5 -7.02 5.95 -2.21
N SER A 6 -8.03 6.42 -2.93
CA SER A 6 -8.48 7.82 -2.80
C SER A 6 -9.07 8.07 -1.42
N GLN A 7 -9.83 7.13 -0.88
CA GLN A 7 -10.39 7.23 0.46
C GLN A 7 -9.28 7.24 1.52
N TYR A 8 -8.25 6.42 1.32
CA TYR A 8 -7.11 6.38 2.22
C TYR A 8 -6.32 7.69 2.16
N GLU A 9 -6.18 8.27 0.97
CA GLU A 9 -5.53 9.57 0.81
C GLU A 9 -6.24 10.64 1.64
N GLU A 10 -7.56 10.67 1.55
CA GLU A 10 -8.35 11.61 2.33
C GLU A 10 -8.17 11.39 3.83
N TYR A 11 -8.16 10.13 4.26
CA TYR A 11 -7.94 9.78 5.65
C TYR A 11 -6.58 10.28 6.14
N LEU A 12 -5.52 10.08 5.36
CA LEU A 12 -4.19 10.56 5.74
C LEU A 12 -4.15 12.08 5.83
N THR A 13 -4.82 12.75 4.92
CA THR A 13 -4.82 14.21 4.88
C THR A 13 -5.60 14.80 6.04
N VAL A 14 -6.82 14.28 6.28
CA VAL A 14 -7.76 14.88 7.24
C VAL A 14 -7.50 14.38 8.66
N GLU A 15 -7.39 13.07 8.84
CA GLU A 15 -7.29 12.48 10.18
C GLU A 15 -5.87 12.43 10.72
N LYS A 16 -4.90 12.15 9.87
CA LYS A 16 -3.51 11.99 10.30
C LYS A 16 -2.65 13.21 10.04
N HIS A 17 -3.16 14.19 9.31
CA HIS A 17 -2.43 15.41 8.98
C HIS A 17 -1.04 15.09 8.40
N ALA A 18 -0.98 14.08 7.55
CA ALA A 18 0.29 13.66 6.96
C ALA A 18 0.89 14.78 6.11
N SER A 19 2.22 14.90 6.14
CA SER A 19 2.90 15.88 5.31
C SER A 19 2.74 15.50 3.84
N GLN A 20 2.93 16.49 2.95
CA GLN A 20 2.81 16.26 1.52
C GLN A 20 3.80 15.18 1.05
N ASN A 21 5.01 15.19 1.58
CA ASN A 21 6.02 14.20 1.22
C ASN A 21 5.62 12.79 1.68
N THR A 22 5.12 12.66 2.91
CA THR A 22 4.66 11.38 3.43
C THR A 22 3.51 10.86 2.61
N LEU A 23 2.53 11.72 2.32
CA LEU A 23 1.36 11.37 1.54
C LEU A 23 1.76 10.84 0.16
N SER A 24 2.63 11.60 -0.55
CA SER A 24 3.07 11.22 -1.88
C SER A 24 3.81 9.89 -1.87
N SER A 25 4.69 9.67 -0.89
CA SER A 25 5.48 8.45 -0.79
C SER A 25 4.59 7.24 -0.53
N TYR A 26 3.65 7.37 0.40
CA TYR A 26 2.76 6.26 0.74
C TYR A 26 1.84 5.91 -0.43
N LEU A 27 1.28 6.90 -1.10
CA LEU A 27 0.41 6.64 -2.23
C LEU A 27 1.17 6.01 -3.40
N ARG A 28 2.39 6.47 -3.66
CA ARG A 28 3.22 5.87 -4.71
C ARG A 28 3.46 4.40 -4.42
N ASP A 29 3.81 4.08 -3.17
CA ASP A 29 4.08 2.70 -2.79
C ASP A 29 2.85 1.82 -2.95
N LEU A 30 1.68 2.34 -2.59
CA LEU A 30 0.42 1.59 -2.69
C LEU A 30 0.00 1.42 -4.15
N HIS A 31 0.18 2.44 -4.99
CA HIS A 31 -0.12 2.30 -6.42
C HIS A 31 0.78 1.26 -7.06
N GLN A 32 2.05 1.21 -6.67
CA GLN A 32 2.96 0.19 -7.18
C GLN A 32 2.53 -1.21 -6.75
N PHE A 33 2.11 -1.35 -5.49
CA PHE A 33 1.59 -2.62 -5.01
C PHE A 33 0.34 -3.05 -5.76
N ALA A 34 -0.59 -2.11 -5.99
CA ALA A 34 -1.80 -2.41 -6.76
C ALA A 34 -1.48 -2.85 -8.17
N ALA A 35 -0.50 -2.22 -8.81
CA ALA A 35 -0.07 -2.61 -10.16
C ALA A 35 0.52 -4.03 -10.15
N TYR A 36 1.28 -4.37 -9.12
CA TYR A 36 1.81 -5.72 -8.97
C TYR A 36 0.68 -6.74 -8.87
N LEU A 37 -0.34 -6.44 -8.08
CA LEU A 37 -1.49 -7.34 -7.94
C LEU A 37 -2.19 -7.54 -9.28
N ASP A 38 -2.43 -6.46 -10.01
CA ASP A 38 -3.10 -6.54 -11.29
C ASP A 38 -2.34 -7.43 -12.28
N GLU A 39 -1.02 -7.40 -12.21
CA GLU A 39 -0.19 -8.14 -13.15
C GLU A 39 0.02 -9.60 -12.75
N PHE A 40 0.24 -9.85 -11.46
CA PHE A 40 0.68 -11.17 -11.00
C PHE A 40 -0.34 -11.92 -10.16
N ARG A 41 -1.15 -11.23 -9.37
CA ARG A 41 -2.10 -11.83 -8.45
C ARG A 41 -3.40 -11.02 -8.41
N PRO A 42 -4.16 -10.95 -9.52
CA PRO A 42 -5.36 -10.10 -9.57
C PRO A 42 -6.33 -10.44 -8.44
N MET A 43 -6.60 -9.48 -7.57
CA MET A 43 -7.55 -9.61 -6.49
C MET A 43 -7.88 -8.24 -5.92
N PRO A 44 -9.07 -8.09 -5.28
CA PRO A 44 -9.39 -6.83 -4.60
C PRO A 44 -8.44 -6.57 -3.44
N LEU A 45 -8.09 -5.31 -3.22
CA LEU A 45 -7.19 -4.93 -2.14
C LEU A 45 -7.62 -5.47 -0.77
N PRO A 46 -8.92 -5.44 -0.39
CA PRO A 46 -9.31 -5.96 0.93
C PRO A 46 -9.09 -7.45 1.12
N GLN A 47 -8.88 -8.20 0.04
CA GLN A 47 -8.71 -9.65 0.12
C GLN A 47 -7.24 -10.08 0.15
N VAL A 48 -6.31 -9.14 0.12
CA VAL A 48 -4.89 -9.44 0.15
C VAL A 48 -4.50 -10.05 1.51
N THR A 49 -3.73 -11.13 1.47
CA THR A 49 -3.24 -11.82 2.67
C THR A 49 -1.79 -11.49 2.92
N GLN A 50 -1.30 -11.85 4.11
CA GLN A 50 0.11 -11.67 4.44
C GLN A 50 1.01 -12.42 3.46
N GLU A 51 0.56 -13.59 2.99
CA GLU A 51 1.32 -14.37 2.02
C GLU A 51 1.54 -13.59 0.72
N VAL A 52 0.51 -12.89 0.25
CA VAL A 52 0.60 -12.08 -0.95
C VAL A 52 1.59 -10.93 -0.75
N ILE A 53 1.54 -10.30 0.42
CA ILE A 53 2.46 -9.22 0.76
C ILE A 53 3.90 -9.73 0.79
N ASN A 54 4.12 -10.91 1.37
CA ASN A 54 5.46 -11.52 1.40
C ASN A 54 5.98 -11.75 -0.02
N GLY A 55 5.11 -12.22 -0.92
CA GLY A 55 5.49 -12.40 -2.32
C GLY A 55 5.89 -11.08 -2.98
N TYR A 56 5.19 -10.01 -2.67
CA TYR A 56 5.53 -8.70 -3.19
C TYR A 56 6.90 -8.23 -2.68
N VAL A 57 7.21 -8.49 -1.42
CA VAL A 57 8.52 -8.14 -0.85
C VAL A 57 9.63 -8.87 -1.59
N ILE A 58 9.44 -10.16 -1.84
CA ILE A 58 10.41 -10.96 -2.59
C ILE A 58 10.58 -10.41 -4.02
N TRP A 59 9.46 -10.04 -4.64
CA TRP A 59 9.48 -9.47 -5.99
C TRP A 59 10.28 -8.17 -6.03
N MET A 60 10.08 -7.29 -5.02
CA MET A 60 10.83 -6.04 -4.94
C MET A 60 12.32 -6.29 -4.81
N GLY A 61 12.70 -7.28 -3.99
CA GLY A 61 14.11 -7.66 -3.84
C GLY A 61 14.71 -8.12 -5.16
N GLY A 62 13.95 -8.90 -5.92
CA GLY A 62 14.37 -9.37 -7.23
C GLY A 62 14.51 -8.25 -8.26
N LYS A 63 13.80 -7.12 -8.06
CA LYS A 63 13.90 -5.96 -8.94
C LYS A 63 15.03 -5.02 -8.54
N GLY A 64 15.78 -5.36 -7.50
CA GLY A 64 16.91 -4.55 -7.08
C GLY A 64 16.53 -3.33 -6.24
N LYS A 65 15.35 -3.32 -5.65
CA LYS A 65 14.95 -2.23 -4.76
C LYS A 65 15.81 -2.23 -3.50
N SER A 66 16.15 -1.05 -3.00
CA SER A 66 16.97 -0.94 -1.80
C SER A 66 16.18 -1.41 -0.57
N ALA A 67 16.92 -1.80 0.49
CA ALA A 67 16.30 -2.19 1.75
C ALA A 67 15.42 -1.07 2.31
N ALA A 68 15.86 0.17 2.18
CA ALA A 68 15.10 1.32 2.66
C ALA A 68 13.76 1.45 1.91
N THR A 69 13.78 1.28 0.59
CA THR A 69 12.57 1.34 -0.22
C THR A 69 11.61 0.22 0.15
N ILE A 70 12.12 -1.00 0.33
CA ILE A 70 11.29 -2.14 0.69
C ILE A 70 10.65 -1.92 2.07
N THR A 71 11.43 -1.46 3.05
CA THR A 71 10.94 -1.19 4.39
C THR A 71 9.83 -0.13 4.36
N ARG A 72 10.03 0.95 3.60
CA ARG A 72 9.04 2.00 3.48
C ARG A 72 7.76 1.47 2.82
N SER A 73 7.89 0.65 1.78
CA SER A 73 6.73 0.06 1.11
C SER A 73 5.93 -0.83 2.04
N ILE A 74 6.61 -1.62 2.88
CA ILE A 74 5.94 -2.45 3.87
C ILE A 74 5.17 -1.58 4.85
N ALA A 75 5.78 -0.48 5.31
CA ALA A 75 5.12 0.44 6.24
C ALA A 75 3.87 1.05 5.61
N SER A 76 3.95 1.44 4.33
CA SER A 76 2.81 2.00 3.61
C SER A 76 1.68 0.98 3.51
N ILE A 77 2.00 -0.26 3.18
CA ILE A 77 1.00 -1.33 3.06
C ILE A 77 0.34 -1.61 4.41
N LYS A 78 1.13 -1.71 5.47
CA LYS A 78 0.59 -1.94 6.80
C LYS A 78 -0.32 -0.81 7.25
N SER A 79 0.06 0.43 6.98
CA SER A 79 -0.76 1.58 7.31
C SER A 79 -2.10 1.53 6.59
N PHE A 80 -2.09 1.18 5.30
CA PHE A 80 -3.31 1.06 4.51
C PHE A 80 -4.24 -0.01 5.08
N TYR A 81 -3.72 -1.18 5.44
CA TYR A 81 -4.58 -2.25 5.95
C TYR A 81 -5.07 -1.97 7.36
N THR A 82 -4.31 -1.23 8.17
CA THR A 82 -4.80 -0.73 9.45
C THR A 82 -6.00 0.18 9.22
N TYR A 83 -5.92 1.08 8.23
CA TYR A 83 -7.03 1.94 7.86
C TYR A 83 -8.26 1.13 7.46
N LEU A 84 -8.08 0.08 6.66
CA LEU A 84 -9.21 -0.75 6.24
C LEU A 84 -9.89 -1.41 7.45
N GLN A 85 -9.10 -1.86 8.43
CA GLN A 85 -9.67 -2.43 9.65
C GLN A 85 -10.50 -1.41 10.42
N LEU A 86 -10.01 -0.17 10.47
CA LEU A 86 -10.73 0.89 11.20
C LEU A 86 -12.05 1.24 10.53
N THR A 87 -12.15 1.10 9.22
CA THR A 87 -13.36 1.44 8.48
C THR A 87 -14.28 0.24 8.27
N GLY A 88 -13.89 -0.95 8.73
CA GLY A 88 -14.70 -2.15 8.60
C GLY A 88 -14.64 -2.80 7.23
N GLU A 89 -13.68 -2.44 6.42
CA GLU A 89 -13.53 -3.05 5.09
C GLU A 89 -12.88 -4.46 5.17
#